data_5a81fdabdb65c67abd6333abb59f26f1
#
_entry.id   5a81fdabdb65c67abd6333abb59f26f1
#
_cell.length_a   1.000
_cell.length_b   1.000
_cell.length_c   1.000
_cell.angle_alpha   90.00
_cell.angle_beta   90.00
_cell.angle_gamma   90.00
#
_symmetry.space_group_name_H-M   'P 1'
#
loop_
_entity.id
_entity.type
_entity.pdbx_description
1 polymer ?
#
loop_
_entity_poly.entity_id
_entity_poly.type
_entity_poly.pdbx_seq_one_letter_code
_entity_poly.pdbx_strand_id
1 'polypeptide(L)'
;VATLSAEVRKLCNFYLDVTGSGKENLDFMLHDFGYRGAASTESAELCGSAHLLSFKGTDTIPALTIPENYYNDNNIYGFSVQATEHSVMTSLGEEGEIKQAINVIDNAKDGILSVVIDSYNYREFLKHASTKGNKLNDKVNEFLEKTDGNKIVFRPDSGEPVSTTLDCLNILGEGFGTVKTTEGYKIFAKNIGLLWGDGLNYHKIRDILFGMKSNGWAAQNIIFGMGGGLHSSVNMHLNVQHS
;
A
#
# COMPACT_ATOMS: atom_id res chain seq x y z
N VAL A 1 15.41 11.26 -4.47
CA VAL A 1 14.35 10.69 -3.62
C VAL A 1 13.47 11.77 -3.03
N ALA A 2 14.00 12.74 -2.24
CA ALA A 2 13.19 13.77 -1.58
C ALA A 2 12.23 14.49 -2.54
N THR A 3 12.74 14.97 -3.69
CA THR A 3 11.91 15.63 -4.71
C THR A 3 10.80 14.72 -5.23
N LEU A 4 11.13 13.45 -5.56
CA LEU A 4 10.14 12.49 -6.05
C LEU A 4 9.05 12.23 -5.00
N SER A 5 9.44 11.99 -3.74
CA SER A 5 8.49 11.79 -2.64
C SER A 5 7.61 13.03 -2.43
N ALA A 6 8.16 14.22 -2.51
CA ALA A 6 7.40 15.47 -2.41
C ALA A 6 6.39 15.63 -3.56
N GLU A 7 6.77 15.30 -4.80
CA GLU A 7 5.86 15.36 -5.96
C GLU A 7 4.75 14.29 -5.86
N VAL A 8 5.08 13.06 -5.42
CA VAL A 8 4.06 12.05 -5.16
C VAL A 8 3.11 12.50 -4.04
N ARG A 9 3.62 13.14 -2.98
CA ARG A 9 2.78 13.68 -1.91
C ARG A 9 1.81 14.74 -2.41
N LYS A 10 2.26 15.66 -3.26
CA LYS A 10 1.38 16.66 -3.90
C LYS A 10 0.30 15.99 -4.74
N LEU A 11 0.67 14.97 -5.50
CA LEU A 11 -0.26 14.19 -6.33
C LEU A 11 -1.32 13.49 -5.48
N CYS A 12 -0.90 12.77 -4.43
CA CYS A 12 -1.82 12.11 -3.50
C CYS A 12 -2.75 13.12 -2.82
N ASN A 13 -2.20 14.23 -2.31
CA ASN A 13 -3.00 15.29 -1.68
C ASN A 13 -4.06 15.85 -2.64
N PHE A 14 -3.69 16.11 -3.91
CA PHE A 14 -4.63 16.57 -4.93
C PHE A 14 -5.78 15.59 -5.14
N TYR A 15 -5.50 14.27 -5.27
CA TYR A 15 -6.56 13.29 -5.47
C TYR A 15 -7.40 13.05 -4.21
N LEU A 16 -6.84 13.17 -3.01
CA LEU A 16 -7.63 13.17 -1.78
C LEU A 16 -8.61 14.35 -1.77
N ASP A 17 -8.16 15.55 -2.09
CA ASP A 17 -9.01 16.75 -2.15
C ASP A 17 -10.14 16.62 -3.16
N VAL A 18 -9.83 16.27 -4.42
CA VAL A 18 -10.84 16.19 -5.49
C VAL A 18 -11.81 15.01 -5.37
N THR A 19 -11.50 14.03 -4.51
CA THR A 19 -12.41 12.91 -4.21
C THR A 19 -13.10 13.03 -2.87
N GLY A 20 -12.93 14.16 -2.16
CA GLY A 20 -13.55 14.40 -0.86
C GLY A 20 -13.10 13.42 0.22
N SER A 21 -11.85 12.95 0.12
CA SER A 21 -11.23 12.02 1.07
C SER A 21 -10.61 12.76 2.24
N GLY A 22 -10.63 12.15 3.43
CA GLY A 22 -9.84 12.62 4.56
C GLY A 22 -8.33 12.55 4.27
N LYS A 23 -7.56 13.42 4.94
CA LYS A 23 -6.09 13.49 4.79
C LYS A 23 -5.33 12.80 5.90
N GLU A 24 -6.01 12.13 6.79
CA GLU A 24 -5.43 11.48 7.98
C GLU A 24 -4.36 10.47 7.59
N ASN A 25 -4.54 9.82 6.43
CA ASN A 25 -3.62 8.81 5.93
C ASN A 25 -2.59 9.34 4.91
N LEU A 26 -2.57 10.64 4.59
CA LEU A 26 -1.66 11.18 3.58
C LEU A 26 -0.19 10.86 3.88
N ASP A 27 0.22 10.90 5.15
CA ASP A 27 1.57 10.59 5.58
C ASP A 27 2.00 9.13 5.28
N PHE A 28 1.03 8.26 5.04
CA PHE A 28 1.23 6.82 4.78
C PHE A 28 0.81 6.37 3.38
N MET A 29 0.49 7.31 2.47
CA MET A 29 0.07 6.94 1.12
C MET A 29 1.20 6.44 0.22
N LEU A 30 2.45 6.66 0.58
CA LEU A 30 3.61 6.05 -0.08
C LEU A 30 4.55 5.45 0.96
N HIS A 31 4.84 4.15 0.80
CA HIS A 31 5.81 3.42 1.60
C HIS A 31 7.10 3.19 0.81
N ASP A 32 8.24 3.33 1.49
CA ASP A 32 9.54 2.98 0.94
C ASP A 32 9.82 1.48 1.10
N PHE A 33 9.84 0.75 -0.01
CA PHE A 33 10.20 -0.66 -0.14
C PHE A 33 11.56 -0.86 -0.81
N GLY A 34 12.41 0.19 -0.82
CA GLY A 34 13.59 0.26 -1.69
C GLY A 34 14.84 -0.40 -1.15
N TYR A 35 14.92 -0.82 0.11
CA TYR A 35 16.16 -1.29 0.73
C TYR A 35 16.83 -2.43 -0.05
N ARG A 36 16.07 -3.44 -0.44
CA ARG A 36 16.61 -4.59 -1.20
C ARG A 36 17.19 -4.24 -2.57
N GLY A 37 16.83 -3.07 -3.13
CA GLY A 37 17.35 -2.56 -4.40
C GLY A 37 18.40 -1.47 -4.25
N ALA A 38 18.79 -1.09 -3.04
CA ALA A 38 19.82 -0.08 -2.79
C ALA A 38 21.24 -0.65 -3.08
N ALA A 39 22.11 0.21 -3.59
CA ALA A 39 23.50 -0.17 -3.93
C ALA A 39 24.36 -0.47 -2.70
N SER A 40 24.04 0.13 -1.56
CA SER A 40 24.72 -0.07 -0.27
C SER A 40 23.77 0.30 0.88
N THR A 41 24.13 -0.07 2.10
CA THR A 41 23.39 0.36 3.32
C THR A 41 23.39 1.88 3.44
N GLU A 42 24.51 2.55 3.21
CA GLU A 42 24.61 4.02 3.22
C GLU A 42 23.67 4.65 2.18
N SER A 43 23.60 4.10 0.98
CA SER A 43 22.65 4.55 -0.03
C SER A 43 21.20 4.40 0.45
N ALA A 44 20.87 3.29 1.11
CA ALA A 44 19.55 3.05 1.68
C ALA A 44 19.23 4.03 2.82
N GLU A 45 20.18 4.29 3.71
CA GLU A 45 20.08 5.30 4.79
C GLU A 45 19.72 6.67 4.23
N LEU A 46 20.52 7.17 3.27
CA LEU A 46 20.32 8.49 2.68
C LEU A 46 19.02 8.58 1.87
N CYS A 47 18.74 7.58 1.03
CA CYS A 47 17.53 7.57 0.21
C CYS A 47 16.26 7.44 1.04
N GLY A 48 16.26 6.53 2.00
CA GLY A 48 15.12 6.33 2.89
C GLY A 48 14.86 7.53 3.78
N SER A 49 15.90 8.15 4.37
CA SER A 49 15.73 9.37 5.16
C SER A 49 15.21 10.54 4.32
N ALA A 50 15.65 10.65 3.07
CA ALA A 50 15.12 11.64 2.13
C ALA A 50 13.63 11.41 1.80
N HIS A 51 13.15 10.14 1.78
CA HIS A 51 11.73 9.82 1.68
C HIS A 51 10.94 10.27 2.91
N LEU A 52 11.50 10.07 4.11
CA LEU A 52 10.86 10.43 5.38
C LEU A 52 10.64 11.94 5.57
N LEU A 53 11.20 12.79 4.73
CA LEU A 53 10.84 14.21 4.67
C LEU A 53 9.42 14.46 4.15
N SER A 54 8.83 13.49 3.44
CA SER A 54 7.52 13.63 2.82
C SER A 54 6.49 12.63 3.32
N PHE A 55 6.90 11.42 3.68
CA PHE A 55 6.02 10.34 4.12
C PHE A 55 6.60 9.66 5.36
N LYS A 56 5.77 8.86 6.06
CA LYS A 56 6.18 8.14 7.27
C LYS A 56 6.22 6.62 7.07
N GLY A 57 5.71 6.10 5.94
CA GLY A 57 5.72 4.68 5.66
C GLY A 57 7.08 4.21 5.12
N THR A 58 7.73 3.23 5.78
CA THR A 58 9.00 2.69 5.33
C THR A 58 9.28 1.31 5.89
N ASP A 59 9.84 0.43 5.04
CA ASP A 59 10.48 -0.83 5.43
C ASP A 59 12.01 -0.73 5.37
N THR A 60 12.54 0.45 5.00
CA THR A 60 13.98 0.74 4.94
C THR A 60 14.48 1.15 6.33
N ILE A 61 14.68 0.17 7.22
CA ILE A 61 15.11 0.38 8.60
C ILE A 61 16.36 1.27 8.72
N PRO A 62 17.42 1.12 7.86
CA PRO A 62 18.59 2.00 7.94
C PRO A 62 18.28 3.50 7.84
N ALA A 63 17.18 3.88 7.21
CA ALA A 63 16.76 5.30 7.12
C ALA A 63 16.55 5.96 8.49
N LEU A 64 16.21 5.18 9.52
CA LEU A 64 15.91 5.67 10.85
C LEU A 64 17.14 6.10 11.64
N THR A 65 18.35 5.74 11.19
CA THR A 65 19.60 6.09 11.87
C THR A 65 20.11 7.49 11.56
N ILE A 66 19.71 8.07 10.44
CA ILE A 66 20.19 9.39 10.00
C ILE A 66 19.81 10.52 10.98
N PRO A 67 18.55 10.64 11.47
CA PRO A 67 18.18 11.66 12.45
C PRO A 67 19.06 11.61 13.71
N GLU A 68 19.28 10.42 14.25
CA GLU A 68 20.11 10.23 15.45
C GLU A 68 21.59 10.57 15.17
N ASN A 69 22.18 9.96 14.13
CA ASN A 69 23.61 10.04 13.88
C ASN A 69 24.11 11.41 13.41
N TYR A 70 23.27 12.15 12.68
CA TYR A 70 23.69 13.41 12.04
C TYR A 70 23.01 14.66 12.58
N TYR A 71 21.84 14.52 13.22
CA TYR A 71 21.06 15.64 13.72
C TYR A 71 20.83 15.60 15.23
N ASN A 72 21.36 14.59 15.93
CA ASN A 72 21.15 14.36 17.37
C ASN A 72 19.66 14.35 17.74
N ASP A 73 18.85 13.75 16.88
CA ASP A 73 17.40 13.68 17.01
C ASP A 73 16.96 12.21 17.14
N ASN A 74 16.42 11.86 18.31
CA ASN A 74 15.99 10.51 18.66
C ASN A 74 14.50 10.26 18.38
N ASN A 75 13.82 11.14 17.68
CA ASN A 75 12.43 10.92 17.31
C ASN A 75 12.30 9.84 16.24
N ILE A 76 11.20 9.09 16.31
CA ILE A 76 10.87 8.06 15.32
C ILE A 76 10.07 8.71 14.19
N TYR A 77 10.61 8.70 12.98
CA TYR A 77 10.00 9.30 11.79
C TYR A 77 9.40 8.29 10.83
N GLY A 78 9.78 7.00 10.93
CA GLY A 78 9.36 5.94 10.03
C GLY A 78 8.58 4.83 10.72
N PHE A 79 7.56 4.33 10.03
CA PHE A 79 6.67 3.29 10.53
C PHE A 79 6.42 2.24 9.45
N SER A 80 6.21 1.00 9.88
CA SER A 80 5.77 -0.11 9.05
C SER A 80 4.56 -0.81 9.67
N VAL A 81 4.01 -1.78 8.94
CA VAL A 81 2.85 -2.56 9.37
C VAL A 81 3.16 -4.05 9.30
N GLN A 82 2.36 -4.86 9.95
CA GLN A 82 2.43 -6.31 9.75
C GLN A 82 2.09 -6.63 8.30
N ALA A 83 2.92 -7.43 7.64
CA ALA A 83 2.72 -7.76 6.24
C ALA A 83 3.11 -9.21 5.93
N THR A 84 2.43 -9.80 4.95
CA THR A 84 2.83 -11.09 4.38
C THR A 84 3.71 -10.89 3.16
N GLU A 85 4.50 -11.92 2.84
CA GLU A 85 5.25 -12.10 1.62
C GLU A 85 4.68 -13.29 0.83
N HIS A 86 4.97 -13.37 -0.47
CA HIS A 86 4.54 -14.50 -1.31
C HIS A 86 5.00 -15.84 -0.74
N SER A 87 6.23 -15.92 -0.21
CA SER A 87 6.76 -17.13 0.43
C SER A 87 5.93 -17.62 1.61
N VAL A 88 5.30 -16.71 2.35
CA VAL A 88 4.39 -17.04 3.44
C VAL A 88 3.08 -17.57 2.89
N MET A 89 2.48 -16.89 1.91
CA MET A 89 1.19 -17.25 1.35
C MET A 89 1.23 -18.57 0.58
N THR A 90 2.34 -18.86 -0.11
CA THR A 90 2.53 -20.09 -0.88
C THR A 90 2.99 -21.30 -0.05
N SER A 91 3.26 -21.13 1.24
CA SER A 91 3.85 -22.16 2.10
C SER A 91 3.01 -23.44 2.23
N LEU A 92 1.69 -23.37 2.02
CA LEU A 92 0.76 -24.51 2.03
C LEU A 92 0.27 -24.92 0.64
N GLY A 93 0.89 -24.39 -0.43
CA GLY A 93 0.46 -24.59 -1.82
C GLY A 93 -0.85 -23.86 -2.16
N GLU A 94 -1.30 -24.00 -3.42
CA GLU A 94 -2.49 -23.30 -3.92
C GLU A 94 -3.76 -23.67 -3.15
N GLU A 95 -3.99 -24.96 -2.92
CA GLU A 95 -5.16 -25.45 -2.15
C GLU A 95 -5.14 -24.98 -0.69
N GLY A 96 -3.95 -24.63 -0.16
CA GLY A 96 -3.75 -24.18 1.21
C GLY A 96 -3.74 -22.66 1.40
N GLU A 97 -3.79 -21.86 0.32
CA GLU A 97 -3.64 -20.40 0.39
C GLU A 97 -4.66 -19.74 1.34
N ILE A 98 -5.94 -20.09 1.20
CA ILE A 98 -7.01 -19.56 2.08
C ILE A 98 -6.80 -19.96 3.53
N LYS A 99 -6.37 -21.20 3.78
CA LYS A 99 -6.03 -21.65 5.14
C LYS A 99 -4.85 -20.86 5.71
N GLN A 100 -3.85 -20.58 4.88
CA GLN A 100 -2.70 -19.78 5.30
C GLN A 100 -3.10 -18.33 5.59
N ALA A 101 -3.98 -17.73 4.78
CA ALA A 101 -4.52 -16.40 5.06
C ALA A 101 -5.25 -16.36 6.40
N ILE A 102 -6.07 -17.36 6.71
CA ILE A 102 -6.73 -17.49 8.01
C ILE A 102 -5.70 -17.59 9.14
N ASN A 103 -4.68 -18.43 9.01
CA ASN A 103 -3.61 -18.56 10.02
C ASN A 103 -2.90 -17.23 10.28
N VAL A 104 -2.62 -16.47 9.22
CA VAL A 104 -1.99 -15.14 9.33
C VAL A 104 -2.88 -14.17 10.10
N ILE A 105 -4.17 -14.11 9.77
CA ILE A 105 -5.14 -13.22 10.45
C ILE A 105 -5.31 -13.60 11.92
N ASP A 106 -5.44 -14.89 12.22
CA ASP A 106 -5.62 -15.39 13.60
C ASP A 106 -4.40 -15.09 14.51
N ASN A 107 -3.20 -14.99 13.92
CA ASN A 107 -1.97 -14.68 14.65
C ASN A 107 -1.53 -13.22 14.55
N ALA A 108 -2.29 -12.38 13.84
CA ALA A 108 -1.98 -10.97 13.70
C ALA A 108 -2.19 -10.22 15.03
N LYS A 109 -1.27 -9.29 15.30
CA LYS A 109 -1.44 -8.31 16.38
C LYS A 109 -2.44 -7.24 15.93
N ASP A 110 -3.05 -6.56 16.91
CA ASP A 110 -3.91 -5.41 16.61
C ASP A 110 -3.18 -4.34 15.82
N GLY A 111 -3.90 -3.64 14.95
CA GLY A 111 -3.38 -2.63 14.04
C GLY A 111 -3.59 -2.98 12.57
N ILE A 112 -2.67 -2.58 11.72
CA ILE A 112 -2.78 -2.78 10.26
C ILE A 112 -2.08 -4.07 9.85
N LEU A 113 -2.80 -4.92 9.11
CA LEU A 113 -2.27 -6.13 8.48
C LEU A 113 -2.37 -6.01 6.96
N SER A 114 -1.24 -6.10 6.26
CA SER A 114 -1.17 -6.18 4.80
C SER A 114 -1.04 -7.63 4.35
N VAL A 115 -1.92 -8.08 3.46
CA VAL A 115 -1.97 -9.47 2.97
C VAL A 115 -1.76 -9.48 1.46
N VAL A 116 -0.74 -10.22 1.00
CA VAL A 116 -0.54 -10.53 -0.43
C VAL A 116 -1.64 -11.45 -0.91
N ILE A 117 -2.22 -11.16 -2.08
CA ILE A 117 -3.43 -11.84 -2.57
C ILE A 117 -3.30 -12.47 -3.95
N ASP A 118 -2.18 -12.30 -4.62
CA ASP A 118 -1.95 -12.69 -6.00
C ASP A 118 -0.92 -13.81 -6.17
N SER A 119 -0.70 -14.60 -5.11
CA SER A 119 0.19 -15.77 -5.18
C SER A 119 -0.30 -16.78 -6.23
N TYR A 120 -1.61 -16.92 -6.43
CA TYR A 120 -2.24 -17.76 -7.42
C TYR A 120 -3.35 -17.01 -8.17
N ASN A 121 -4.51 -16.77 -7.55
CA ASN A 121 -5.65 -16.11 -8.17
C ASN A 121 -6.26 -15.05 -7.23
N TYR A 122 -5.88 -13.79 -7.41
CA TYR A 122 -6.36 -12.71 -6.56
C TYR A 122 -7.88 -12.54 -6.56
N ARG A 123 -8.56 -12.82 -7.70
CA ARG A 123 -10.03 -12.70 -7.77
C ARG A 123 -10.72 -13.72 -6.90
N GLU A 124 -10.27 -14.97 -6.94
CA GLU A 124 -10.80 -16.01 -6.07
C GLU A 124 -10.48 -15.75 -4.61
N PHE A 125 -9.24 -15.31 -4.32
CA PHE A 125 -8.86 -14.89 -2.97
C PHE A 125 -9.79 -13.79 -2.44
N LEU A 126 -9.99 -12.72 -3.20
CA LEU A 126 -10.86 -11.60 -2.81
C LEU A 126 -12.34 -12.02 -2.66
N LYS A 127 -12.84 -12.93 -3.51
CA LYS A 127 -14.18 -13.49 -3.32
C LYS A 127 -14.29 -14.25 -2.00
N HIS A 128 -13.30 -15.07 -1.64
CA HIS A 128 -13.28 -15.74 -0.35
C HIS A 128 -13.24 -14.75 0.82
N ALA A 129 -12.45 -13.68 0.69
CA ALA A 129 -12.33 -12.65 1.72
C ALA A 129 -13.58 -11.79 1.89
N SER A 130 -14.34 -11.55 0.82
CA SER A 130 -15.42 -10.56 0.80
C SER A 130 -16.83 -11.16 0.75
N THR A 131 -16.99 -12.45 0.44
CA THR A 131 -18.31 -13.09 0.36
C THR A 131 -18.73 -13.66 1.71
N LYS A 132 -19.86 -13.18 2.22
CA LYS A 132 -20.45 -13.64 3.49
C LYS A 132 -20.66 -15.16 3.51
N GLY A 133 -20.29 -15.79 4.62
CA GLY A 133 -20.39 -17.24 4.81
C GLY A 133 -19.13 -18.02 4.42
N ASN A 134 -18.13 -17.36 3.84
CA ASN A 134 -16.79 -17.93 3.70
C ASN A 134 -15.98 -17.76 4.98
N LYS A 135 -15.22 -18.79 5.37
CA LYS A 135 -14.39 -18.76 6.58
C LYS A 135 -13.38 -17.61 6.59
N LEU A 136 -12.81 -17.27 5.43
CA LEU A 136 -11.88 -16.15 5.34
C LEU A 136 -12.61 -14.82 5.59
N ASN A 137 -13.81 -14.63 5.04
CA ASN A 137 -14.63 -13.44 5.30
C ASN A 137 -14.98 -13.31 6.79
N ASP A 138 -15.35 -14.42 7.44
CA ASP A 138 -15.65 -14.41 8.88
C ASP A 138 -14.43 -13.96 9.69
N LYS A 139 -13.22 -14.45 9.36
CA LYS A 139 -11.97 -14.07 10.02
C LYS A 139 -11.55 -12.63 9.74
N VAL A 140 -11.75 -12.14 8.52
CA VAL A 140 -11.55 -10.72 8.18
C VAL A 140 -12.45 -9.83 9.04
N ASN A 141 -13.74 -10.14 9.13
CA ASN A 141 -14.67 -9.35 9.94
C ASN A 141 -14.35 -9.45 11.44
N GLU A 142 -14.03 -10.63 11.96
CA GLU A 142 -13.60 -10.83 13.36
C GLU A 142 -12.40 -9.95 13.70
N PHE A 143 -11.38 -9.93 12.85
CA PHE A 143 -10.20 -9.09 13.05
C PHE A 143 -10.55 -7.60 13.02
N LEU A 144 -11.34 -7.15 12.04
CA LEU A 144 -11.74 -5.74 11.90
C LEU A 144 -12.59 -5.24 13.09
N GLU A 145 -13.41 -6.11 13.67
CA GLU A 145 -14.33 -5.77 14.77
C GLU A 145 -13.68 -5.90 16.17
N LYS A 146 -12.49 -6.49 16.26
CA LYS A 146 -11.76 -6.67 17.54
C LYS A 146 -11.33 -5.33 18.15
N THR A 147 -10.87 -4.38 17.35
CA THR A 147 -10.56 -3.00 17.78
C THR A 147 -10.81 -2.01 16.65
N ASP A 148 -11.16 -0.77 16.96
CA ASP A 148 -11.41 0.30 15.96
C ASP A 148 -10.17 0.64 15.12
N GLY A 149 -8.97 0.31 15.61
CA GLY A 149 -7.70 0.55 14.91
C GLY A 149 -7.32 -0.56 13.92
N ASN A 150 -8.01 -1.70 13.94
CA ASN A 150 -7.67 -2.81 13.07
C ASN A 150 -8.09 -2.53 11.63
N LYS A 151 -7.15 -2.80 10.70
CA LYS A 151 -7.34 -2.62 9.26
C LYS A 151 -6.70 -3.76 8.49
N ILE A 152 -7.37 -4.27 7.47
CA ILE A 152 -6.77 -5.20 6.50
C ILE A 152 -6.53 -4.48 5.19
N VAL A 153 -5.30 -4.61 4.67
CA VAL A 153 -4.88 -4.06 3.38
C VAL A 153 -4.55 -5.22 2.45
N PHE A 154 -5.32 -5.37 1.39
CA PHE A 154 -5.10 -6.39 0.36
C PHE A 154 -4.06 -5.89 -0.64
N ARG A 155 -3.01 -6.70 -0.89
CA ARG A 155 -1.87 -6.33 -1.73
C ARG A 155 -1.79 -7.18 -2.99
N PRO A 156 -2.37 -6.76 -4.13
CA PRO A 156 -2.00 -7.28 -5.42
C PRO A 156 -0.60 -6.76 -5.80
N ASP A 157 0.27 -7.61 -6.29
CA ASP A 157 1.67 -7.30 -6.60
C ASP A 157 2.02 -7.68 -8.06
N SER A 158 1.01 -8.01 -8.88
CA SER A 158 1.16 -8.42 -10.28
C SER A 158 0.00 -7.94 -11.16
N GLY A 159 0.22 -7.94 -12.48
CA GLY A 159 -0.78 -7.55 -13.47
C GLY A 159 -0.65 -6.08 -13.93
N GLU A 160 -1.66 -5.60 -14.65
CA GLU A 160 -1.71 -4.20 -15.10
C GLU A 160 -2.24 -3.31 -13.95
N PRO A 161 -1.48 -2.30 -13.51
CA PRO A 161 -1.77 -1.60 -12.25
C PRO A 161 -3.17 -0.96 -12.17
N VAL A 162 -3.62 -0.31 -13.23
CA VAL A 162 -4.91 0.41 -13.21
C VAL A 162 -6.08 -0.57 -13.21
N SER A 163 -6.10 -1.51 -14.16
CA SER A 163 -7.22 -2.45 -14.30
C SER A 163 -7.30 -3.41 -13.13
N THR A 164 -6.15 -3.91 -12.62
CA THR A 164 -6.13 -4.80 -11.45
C THR A 164 -6.60 -4.07 -10.20
N THR A 165 -6.17 -2.81 -10.00
CA THR A 165 -6.64 -1.99 -8.86
C THR A 165 -8.15 -1.81 -8.92
N LEU A 166 -8.70 -1.44 -10.09
CA LEU A 166 -10.14 -1.23 -10.25
C LEU A 166 -10.94 -2.52 -10.03
N ASP A 167 -10.44 -3.64 -10.52
CA ASP A 167 -11.06 -4.96 -10.31
C ASP A 167 -11.09 -5.33 -8.82
N CYS A 168 -9.98 -5.18 -8.11
CA CYS A 168 -9.93 -5.40 -6.66
C CYS A 168 -10.89 -4.48 -5.89
N LEU A 169 -10.94 -3.19 -6.22
CA LEU A 169 -11.84 -2.23 -5.59
C LEU A 169 -13.31 -2.63 -5.79
N ASN A 170 -13.68 -3.09 -6.98
CA ASN A 170 -15.05 -3.50 -7.28
C ASN A 170 -15.42 -4.77 -6.52
N ILE A 171 -14.59 -5.82 -6.55
CA ILE A 171 -14.86 -7.08 -5.81
C ILE A 171 -15.01 -6.80 -4.31
N LEU A 172 -14.08 -6.04 -3.72
CA LEU A 172 -14.14 -5.71 -2.30
C LEU A 172 -15.33 -4.80 -1.97
N GLY A 173 -15.64 -3.83 -2.85
CA GLY A 173 -16.76 -2.93 -2.67
C GLY A 173 -18.13 -3.63 -2.75
N GLU A 174 -18.28 -4.63 -3.61
CA GLU A 174 -19.46 -5.47 -3.69
C GLU A 174 -19.64 -6.32 -2.43
N GLY A 175 -18.56 -6.87 -1.89
CA GLY A 175 -18.61 -7.78 -0.75
C GLY A 175 -18.72 -7.07 0.60
N PHE A 176 -17.90 -6.05 0.86
CA PHE A 176 -17.88 -5.32 2.14
C PHE A 176 -18.77 -4.08 2.17
N GLY A 177 -19.30 -3.67 1.02
CA GLY A 177 -20.11 -2.47 0.89
C GLY A 177 -19.26 -1.20 0.75
N THR A 178 -19.92 -0.14 0.31
CA THR A 178 -19.32 1.18 0.15
C THR A 178 -20.23 2.26 0.71
N VAL A 179 -19.60 3.37 1.15
CA VAL A 179 -20.25 4.63 1.44
C VAL A 179 -19.68 5.71 0.53
N LYS A 180 -20.31 6.89 0.48
CA LYS A 180 -19.85 7.99 -0.38
C LYS A 180 -19.18 9.08 0.41
N THR A 181 -18.12 9.67 -0.17
CA THR A 181 -17.54 10.93 0.30
C THR A 181 -18.49 12.10 0.02
N THR A 182 -18.15 13.29 0.53
CA THR A 182 -18.89 14.54 0.25
C THR A 182 -18.97 14.85 -1.25
N GLU A 183 -17.94 14.46 -2.01
CA GLU A 183 -17.85 14.64 -3.46
C GLU A 183 -18.47 13.46 -4.25
N GLY A 184 -19.13 12.51 -3.55
CA GLY A 184 -19.86 11.40 -4.16
C GLY A 184 -19.03 10.19 -4.58
N TYR A 185 -17.74 10.14 -4.25
CA TYR A 185 -16.85 9.01 -4.55
C TYR A 185 -17.01 7.88 -3.54
N LYS A 186 -16.84 6.64 -4.00
CA LYS A 186 -16.94 5.44 -3.16
C LYS A 186 -15.73 5.29 -2.24
N ILE A 187 -15.99 5.00 -0.97
CA ILE A 187 -15.02 4.49 0.00
C ILE A 187 -15.55 3.19 0.58
N PHE A 188 -14.69 2.30 1.03
CA PHE A 188 -15.12 1.07 1.69
C PHE A 188 -15.89 1.37 2.97
N ALA A 189 -16.98 0.64 3.21
CA ALA A 189 -17.78 0.74 4.43
C ALA A 189 -17.10 0.08 5.65
N LYS A 190 -16.14 -0.80 5.44
CA LYS A 190 -15.30 -1.43 6.46
C LYS A 190 -13.89 -0.86 6.42
N ASN A 191 -13.13 -1.02 7.51
CA ASN A 191 -11.75 -0.55 7.58
C ASN A 191 -10.79 -1.48 6.82
N ILE A 192 -10.94 -1.48 5.51
CA ILE A 192 -10.07 -2.21 4.56
C ILE A 192 -9.45 -1.24 3.57
N GLY A 193 -8.47 -1.69 2.83
CA GLY A 193 -7.82 -0.90 1.78
C GLY A 193 -7.06 -1.76 0.79
N LEU A 194 -6.48 -1.11 -0.21
CA LEU A 194 -5.55 -1.72 -1.16
C LEU A 194 -4.14 -1.16 -0.95
N LEU A 195 -3.13 -1.97 -1.26
CA LEU A 195 -1.76 -1.54 -1.45
C LEU A 195 -1.28 -2.05 -2.80
N TRP A 196 -0.75 -1.15 -3.64
CA TRP A 196 -0.03 -1.55 -4.84
C TRP A 196 1.47 -1.35 -4.64
N GLY A 197 2.27 -2.40 -4.80
CA GLY A 197 3.71 -2.38 -4.46
C GLY A 197 4.65 -2.66 -5.62
N ASP A 198 4.18 -3.21 -6.76
CA ASP A 198 5.05 -3.62 -7.84
C ASP A 198 5.25 -2.57 -8.92
N GLY A 199 6.51 -2.41 -9.29
CA GLY A 199 6.94 -1.68 -10.48
C GLY A 199 6.47 -0.22 -10.56
N LEU A 200 6.21 0.44 -9.43
CA LEU A 200 5.69 1.80 -9.37
C LEU A 200 6.74 2.87 -9.72
N ASN A 201 6.24 3.90 -10.38
CA ASN A 201 6.87 5.21 -10.54
C ASN A 201 5.79 6.30 -10.46
N TYR A 202 6.18 7.56 -10.53
CA TYR A 202 5.26 8.70 -10.46
C TYR A 202 4.09 8.60 -11.45
N HIS A 203 4.37 8.22 -12.70
CA HIS A 203 3.34 8.16 -13.76
C HIS A 203 2.32 7.05 -13.48
N LYS A 204 2.77 5.87 -13.06
CA LYS A 204 1.88 4.76 -12.71
C LYS A 204 0.98 5.11 -11.52
N ILE A 205 1.52 5.77 -10.47
CA ILE A 205 0.71 6.26 -9.34
C ILE A 205 -0.35 7.23 -9.83
N ARG A 206 0.03 8.19 -10.69
CA ARG A 206 -0.91 9.13 -11.30
C ARG A 206 -2.01 8.41 -12.08
N ASP A 207 -1.65 7.43 -12.88
CA ASP A 207 -2.57 6.72 -13.76
C ASP A 207 -3.56 5.85 -12.95
N ILE A 208 -3.10 5.22 -11.85
CA ILE A 208 -3.96 4.51 -10.90
C ILE A 208 -4.96 5.47 -10.25
N LEU A 209 -4.49 6.58 -9.69
CA LEU A 209 -5.35 7.57 -9.03
C LEU A 209 -6.35 8.20 -9.99
N PHE A 210 -5.93 8.49 -11.23
CA PHE A 210 -6.81 8.97 -12.30
C PHE A 210 -7.86 7.92 -12.67
N GLY A 211 -7.47 6.66 -12.84
CA GLY A 211 -8.37 5.54 -13.11
C GLY A 211 -9.40 5.36 -12.00
N MET A 212 -8.97 5.39 -10.74
CA MET A 212 -9.86 5.32 -9.58
C MET A 212 -10.90 6.45 -9.59
N LYS A 213 -10.44 7.70 -9.73
CA LYS A 213 -11.33 8.87 -9.79
C LYS A 213 -12.33 8.73 -10.93
N SER A 214 -11.89 8.35 -12.14
CA SER A 214 -12.74 8.21 -13.33
C SER A 214 -13.80 7.11 -13.18
N ASN A 215 -13.58 6.14 -12.28
CA ASN A 215 -14.52 5.05 -11.96
C ASN A 215 -15.27 5.26 -10.64
N GLY A 216 -15.23 6.48 -10.11
CA GLY A 216 -15.99 6.88 -8.92
C GLY A 216 -15.44 6.36 -7.60
N TRP A 217 -14.13 6.00 -7.54
CA TRP A 217 -13.45 5.57 -6.33
C TRP A 217 -12.62 6.70 -5.72
N ALA A 218 -12.72 6.88 -4.41
CA ALA A 218 -11.94 7.86 -3.67
C ALA A 218 -10.49 7.40 -3.46
N ALA A 219 -9.56 8.35 -3.46
CA ALA A 219 -8.13 8.08 -3.36
C ALA A 219 -7.71 7.42 -2.03
N GLN A 220 -8.44 7.61 -0.95
CA GLN A 220 -8.13 7.03 0.37
C GLN A 220 -8.23 5.51 0.44
N ASN A 221 -8.80 4.85 -0.59
CA ASN A 221 -8.92 3.38 -0.60
C ASN A 221 -7.61 2.67 -0.96
N ILE A 222 -6.57 3.40 -1.41
CA ILE A 222 -5.30 2.83 -1.84
C ILE A 222 -4.11 3.50 -1.15
N ILE A 223 -3.08 2.71 -0.90
CA ILE A 223 -1.73 3.16 -0.57
C ILE A 223 -0.74 2.54 -1.56
N PHE A 224 0.44 3.09 -1.65
CA PHE A 224 1.46 2.69 -2.61
C PHE A 224 2.74 2.25 -1.90
N GLY A 225 3.42 1.23 -2.46
CA GLY A 225 4.78 0.85 -2.08
C GLY A 225 5.72 1.03 -3.26
N MET A 226 6.79 1.79 -3.10
CA MET A 226 7.76 2.02 -4.16
C MET A 226 9.14 1.53 -3.72
N GLY A 227 9.68 0.56 -4.46
CA GLY A 227 10.99 0.00 -4.23
C GLY A 227 12.05 0.62 -5.13
N GLY A 228 12.46 -0.09 -6.19
CA GLY A 228 13.49 0.36 -7.14
C GLY A 228 13.16 1.71 -7.79
N GLY A 229 11.90 2.00 -8.07
CA GLY A 229 11.47 3.31 -8.60
C GLY A 229 11.80 4.48 -7.68
N LEU A 230 11.93 4.25 -6.37
CA LEU A 230 12.30 5.28 -5.39
C LEU A 230 13.83 5.44 -5.28
N HIS A 231 14.57 4.32 -5.11
CA HIS A 231 16.00 4.33 -4.82
C HIS A 231 16.89 4.36 -6.08
N SER A 232 16.39 3.85 -7.22
CA SER A 232 17.18 3.71 -8.47
C SER A 232 16.83 4.72 -9.56
N SER A 233 15.92 5.66 -9.33
CA SER A 233 15.40 6.59 -10.35
C SER A 233 16.38 7.67 -10.83
N VAL A 234 17.62 7.68 -10.32
CA VAL A 234 18.65 8.66 -10.69
C VAL A 234 19.04 8.56 -12.19
N ASN A 235 18.80 7.42 -12.83
CA ASN A 235 19.22 7.21 -14.23
C ASN A 235 18.17 7.55 -15.29
N MET A 236 16.92 7.85 -14.94
CA MET A 236 15.88 8.12 -15.97
C MET A 236 15.75 9.58 -16.40
N HIS A 237 16.29 10.53 -15.64
CA HIS A 237 16.21 11.95 -16.01
C HIS A 237 17.41 12.48 -16.82
N LEU A 238 18.51 11.73 -16.91
CA LEU A 238 19.67 12.15 -17.67
C LEU A 238 19.61 11.81 -19.18
N ASN A 239 18.65 11.00 -19.61
CA ASN A 239 18.53 10.56 -21.01
C ASN A 239 17.53 11.37 -21.87
N VAL A 240 16.97 12.46 -21.38
CA VAL A 240 15.95 13.25 -22.12
C VAL A 240 16.49 14.57 -22.71
N GLN A 241 17.78 14.85 -22.60
CA GLN A 241 18.33 16.13 -23.10
C GLN A 241 19.43 16.01 -24.18
N HIS A 242 19.43 14.99 -24.99
CA HIS A 242 20.24 14.99 -26.22
C HIS A 242 19.50 14.29 -27.37
N SER A 243 18.57 15.00 -27.97
CA SER A 243 18.15 14.81 -29.34
C SER A 243 17.54 16.12 -29.86
#